data_09516b6a404d3808be241b2da32ca6cf
#
_entry.id   09516b6a404d3808be241b2da32ca6cf
#
_cell.length_a   1.000
_cell.length_b   1.000
_cell.length_c   1.000
_cell.angle_alpha   90.00
_cell.angle_beta   90.00
_cell.angle_gamma   90.00
#
_symmetry.space_group_name_H-M   'P 1'
#
loop_
_entity.id
_entity.type
_entity.pdbx_description
1 polymer ?
#
loop_
_entity_poly.entity_id
_entity_poly.type
_entity_poly.pdbx_seq_one_letter_code
_entity_poly.pdbx_strand_id
1 'polypeptide(L)'
;MIHRQPRITTNFTVVPNQILNDGRISFKAKGLLVLILSKPDHWRTTTSHLASIGPDGRQAIQSMMRELEQAGYVVRRRYQDPATGQWR
;
A
#
# COMPACT_ATOMS: atom_id res chain seq x y z
N MET A 1 -0.81 24.20 -16.76
CA MET A 1 0.42 23.73 -16.11
C MET A 1 0.15 23.43 -14.64
N ILE A 2 0.73 22.36 -14.14
CA ILE A 2 0.54 21.95 -12.73
C ILE A 2 1.77 22.37 -11.93
N HIS A 3 1.54 23.14 -10.88
CA HIS A 3 2.61 23.57 -9.97
C HIS A 3 2.44 22.89 -8.61
N ARG A 4 3.53 22.46 -8.01
CA ARG A 4 3.49 21.88 -6.67
C ARG A 4 3.60 22.98 -5.61
N GLN A 5 3.04 22.69 -4.44
CA GLN A 5 3.19 23.54 -3.28
C GLN A 5 4.64 23.52 -2.76
N PRO A 6 5.05 24.51 -1.93
CA PRO A 6 6.36 24.48 -1.30
C PRO A 6 6.60 23.19 -0.54
N ARG A 7 7.90 22.82 -0.43
CA ARG A 7 8.29 21.56 0.20
C ARG A 7 7.89 21.53 1.67
N ILE A 8 7.29 20.43 2.10
CA ILE A 8 7.02 20.15 3.51
C ILE A 8 8.30 19.59 4.13
N THR A 9 8.71 20.16 5.28
CA THR A 9 9.98 19.78 5.93
C THR A 9 9.80 18.96 7.21
N THR A 10 8.55 18.70 7.64
CA THR A 10 8.26 17.92 8.83
C THR A 10 7.14 16.91 8.52
N ASN A 11 7.12 15.79 9.24
CA ASN A 11 6.10 14.76 9.09
C ASN A 11 5.94 14.34 7.63
N PHE A 12 7.01 13.84 7.03
CA PHE A 12 7.01 13.40 5.65
C PHE A 12 7.53 11.96 5.53
N THR A 13 7.24 11.34 4.39
CA THR A 13 7.72 10.01 4.06
C THR A 13 8.66 10.11 2.86
N VAL A 14 9.82 9.47 2.95
CA VAL A 14 10.76 9.39 1.83
C VAL A 14 10.36 8.21 0.94
N VAL A 15 10.18 8.47 -0.35
CA VAL A 15 9.79 7.45 -1.31
C VAL A 15 10.85 7.36 -2.40
N PRO A 16 11.41 6.16 -2.66
CA PRO A 16 12.36 5.99 -3.76
C PRO A 16 11.75 6.36 -5.10
N ASN A 17 12.50 7.07 -5.93
CA ASN A 17 12.04 7.44 -7.26
C ASN A 17 11.75 6.23 -8.14
N GLN A 18 12.42 5.12 -7.91
CA GLN A 18 12.19 3.87 -8.62
C GLN A 18 10.73 3.42 -8.53
N ILE A 19 10.11 3.57 -7.36
CA ILE A 19 8.69 3.25 -7.15
C ILE A 19 7.82 4.19 -7.96
N LEU A 20 8.12 5.48 -7.88
CA LEU A 20 7.32 6.52 -8.55
C LEU A 20 7.37 6.39 -10.07
N ASN A 21 8.48 5.90 -10.60
CA ASN A 21 8.70 5.76 -12.03
C ASN A 21 8.37 4.37 -12.57
N ASP A 22 7.87 3.46 -11.71
CA ASP A 22 7.56 2.10 -12.13
C ASP A 22 6.26 2.05 -12.94
N GLY A 23 6.38 1.82 -14.24
CA GLY A 23 5.23 1.75 -15.15
C GLY A 23 4.40 0.48 -15.02
N ARG A 24 4.84 -0.49 -14.20
CA ARG A 24 4.10 -1.74 -13.98
C ARG A 24 2.95 -1.57 -13.00
N ILE A 25 2.94 -0.49 -12.24
CA ILE A 25 1.90 -0.22 -11.23
C ILE A 25 1.18 1.08 -11.54
N SER A 26 -0.11 1.11 -11.23
CA SER A 26 -0.95 2.29 -11.45
C SER A 26 -0.65 3.38 -10.42
N PHE A 27 -1.12 4.61 -10.69
CA PHE A 27 -1.04 5.69 -9.69
C PHE A 27 -1.77 5.33 -8.40
N LYS A 28 -2.89 4.60 -8.49
CA LYS A 28 -3.63 4.14 -7.31
C LYS A 28 -2.77 3.20 -6.46
N ALA A 29 -2.12 2.24 -7.11
CA ALA A 29 -1.26 1.30 -6.40
C ALA A 29 -0.04 2.01 -5.79
N LYS A 30 0.54 2.98 -6.51
CA LYS A 30 1.63 3.81 -5.97
C LYS A 30 1.20 4.55 -4.71
N GLY A 31 0.00 5.13 -4.72
CA GLY A 31 -0.54 5.83 -3.56
C GLY A 31 -0.71 4.90 -2.36
N LEU A 32 -1.23 3.71 -2.57
CA LEU A 32 -1.37 2.72 -1.50
C LEU A 32 0.00 2.29 -0.96
N LEU A 33 0.98 2.07 -1.84
CA LEU A 33 2.33 1.70 -1.42
C LEU A 33 2.97 2.80 -0.58
N VAL A 34 2.79 4.07 -0.96
CA VAL A 34 3.31 5.20 -0.18
C VAL A 34 2.70 5.22 1.21
N LEU A 35 1.40 4.97 1.33
CA LEU A 35 0.74 4.87 2.63
C LEU A 35 1.39 3.77 3.48
N ILE A 36 1.62 2.60 2.90
CA ILE A 36 2.24 1.48 3.61
C ILE A 36 3.66 1.85 4.06
N LEU A 37 4.43 2.50 3.20
CA LEU A 37 5.80 2.93 3.50
C LEU A 37 5.86 3.99 4.61
N SER A 38 4.78 4.72 4.82
CA SER A 38 4.70 5.73 5.90
C SER A 38 4.55 5.12 7.28
N LYS A 39 4.28 3.82 7.36
CA LYS A 39 4.08 3.11 8.63
C LYS A 39 5.37 2.48 9.12
N PRO A 40 5.45 2.11 10.42
CA PRO A 40 6.63 1.41 10.95
C PRO A 40 6.90 0.10 10.21
N ASP A 41 8.14 -0.34 10.19
CA ASP A 41 8.57 -1.55 9.46
C ASP A 41 7.78 -2.80 9.84
N HIS A 42 7.37 -2.90 11.11
CA HIS A 42 6.63 -4.06 11.62
C HIS A 42 5.11 -3.92 11.47
N TRP A 43 4.65 -2.85 10.82
CA TRP A 43 3.21 -2.61 10.67
C TRP A 43 2.59 -3.66 9.76
N ARG A 44 1.45 -4.19 10.20
CA ARG A 44 0.70 -5.19 9.46
C ARG A 44 -0.74 -4.74 9.33
N THR A 45 -1.36 -5.11 8.22
CA THR A 45 -2.73 -4.69 7.95
C THR A 45 -3.45 -5.73 7.11
N THR A 46 -4.74 -5.55 6.95
CA THR A 46 -5.60 -6.37 6.10
C THR A 46 -6.23 -5.50 5.02
N THR A 47 -6.70 -6.15 3.95
CA THR A 47 -7.44 -5.47 2.89
C THR A 47 -8.69 -4.78 3.44
N SER A 48 -9.38 -5.43 4.40
CA SER A 48 -10.57 -4.86 5.02
C SER A 48 -10.25 -3.58 5.78
N HIS A 49 -9.15 -3.55 6.53
CA HIS A 49 -8.73 -2.35 7.25
C HIS A 49 -8.38 -1.22 6.29
N LEU A 50 -7.62 -1.52 5.23
CA LEU A 50 -7.26 -0.51 4.24
C LEU A 50 -8.49 0.08 3.56
N ALA A 51 -9.49 -0.74 3.27
CA ALA A 51 -10.74 -0.27 2.69
C ALA A 51 -11.52 0.64 3.63
N SER A 52 -11.35 0.46 4.96
CA SER A 52 -12.08 1.24 5.96
C SER A 52 -11.49 2.64 6.19
N ILE A 53 -10.21 2.84 5.92
CA ILE A 53 -9.53 4.09 6.25
C ILE A 53 -9.49 5.11 5.10
N GLY A 54 -10.02 4.73 3.94
CA GLY A 54 -10.07 5.62 2.78
C GLY A 54 -11.36 5.44 2.01
N PRO A 55 -11.61 6.28 1.00
CA PRO A 55 -12.83 6.23 0.20
C PRO A 55 -12.86 5.08 -0.82
N ASP A 56 -11.74 4.41 -1.03
CA ASP A 56 -11.65 3.33 -2.02
C ASP A 56 -12.33 2.08 -1.50
N GLY A 57 -13.13 1.46 -2.35
CA GLY A 57 -13.83 0.22 -2.02
C GLY A 57 -12.88 -0.97 -1.89
N ARG A 58 -13.38 -2.03 -1.26
CA ARG A 58 -12.60 -3.25 -1.01
C ARG A 58 -12.03 -3.84 -2.30
N GLN A 59 -12.82 -3.85 -3.39
CA GLN A 59 -12.36 -4.38 -4.68
C GLN A 59 -11.21 -3.56 -5.25
N ALA A 60 -11.27 -2.23 -5.12
CA ALA A 60 -10.20 -1.35 -5.56
C ALA A 60 -8.91 -1.63 -4.78
N ILE A 61 -9.01 -1.78 -3.46
CA ILE A 61 -7.85 -2.10 -2.63
C ILE A 61 -7.28 -3.48 -3.01
N GLN A 62 -8.12 -4.47 -3.24
CA GLN A 62 -7.66 -5.80 -3.66
C GLN A 62 -6.91 -5.73 -4.99
N SER A 63 -7.42 -4.94 -5.94
CA SER A 63 -6.78 -4.76 -7.24
C SER A 63 -5.40 -4.08 -7.09
N MET A 64 -5.31 -3.04 -6.27
CA MET A 64 -4.05 -2.35 -5.98
C MET A 64 -3.03 -3.30 -5.33
N MET A 65 -3.48 -4.08 -4.34
CA MET A 65 -2.61 -5.03 -3.67
C MET A 65 -2.09 -6.09 -4.63
N ARG A 66 -2.92 -6.53 -5.56
CA ARG A 66 -2.52 -7.50 -6.57
C ARG A 66 -1.42 -6.95 -7.46
N GLU A 67 -1.55 -5.70 -7.90
CA GLU A 67 -0.51 -5.02 -8.68
C GLU A 67 0.81 -4.97 -7.89
N LEU A 68 0.74 -4.57 -6.62
CA LEU A 68 1.94 -4.42 -5.78
C LEU A 68 2.61 -5.77 -5.51
N GLU A 69 1.83 -6.84 -5.35
CA GLU A 69 2.36 -8.18 -5.19
C GLU A 69 3.08 -8.66 -6.46
N GLN A 70 2.47 -8.45 -7.61
CA GLN A 70 3.05 -8.85 -8.89
C GLN A 70 4.33 -8.09 -9.20
N ALA A 71 4.41 -6.83 -8.77
CA ALA A 71 5.61 -6.03 -8.94
C ALA A 71 6.68 -6.30 -7.87
N GLY A 72 6.35 -7.09 -6.85
CA GLY A 72 7.30 -7.47 -5.80
C GLY A 72 7.45 -6.49 -4.66
N TYR A 73 6.57 -5.49 -4.55
CA TYR A 73 6.66 -4.49 -3.49
C TYR A 73 6.02 -4.92 -2.17
N VAL A 74 5.06 -5.82 -2.22
CA VAL A 74 4.40 -6.33 -1.02
C VAL A 74 4.27 -7.84 -1.10
N VAL A 75 4.19 -8.47 0.06
CA VAL A 75 3.96 -9.90 0.18
C VAL A 75 2.74 -10.11 1.06
N ARG A 76 1.74 -10.80 0.54
CA ARG A 76 0.63 -11.25 1.35
C ARG A 76 0.97 -12.61 1.90
N ARG A 77 0.90 -12.73 3.22
CA ARG A 77 1.09 -14.02 3.87
C ARG A 77 -0.24 -14.46 4.45
N ARG A 78 -0.65 -15.66 4.10
CA ARG A 78 -1.78 -16.28 4.75
C ARG A 78 -1.30 -16.83 6.07
N TYR A 79 -2.08 -16.58 7.11
CA TYR A 79 -1.79 -17.04 8.44
C TYR A 79 -2.86 -18.05 8.85
N GLN A 80 -2.43 -19.26 9.23
CA GLN A 80 -3.34 -20.27 9.76
C GLN A 80 -3.51 -20.02 11.26
N ASP A 81 -4.77 -19.82 11.67
CA ASP A 81 -5.10 -19.61 13.08
C ASP A 81 -4.85 -20.90 13.85
N PRO A 82 -3.94 -20.92 14.83
CA PRO A 82 -3.63 -22.14 15.56
C PRO A 82 -4.80 -22.64 16.42
N ALA A 83 -5.76 -21.78 16.76
CA ALA A 83 -6.91 -22.18 17.56
C ALA A 83 -8.01 -22.82 16.72
N THR A 84 -8.22 -22.34 15.47
CA THR A 84 -9.32 -22.81 14.62
C THR A 84 -8.85 -23.56 13.38
N GLY A 85 -7.58 -23.48 13.04
CA GLY A 85 -7.03 -24.06 11.82
C GLY A 85 -7.40 -23.31 10.54
N GLN A 86 -8.06 -22.16 10.64
CA GLN A 86 -8.49 -21.40 9.47
C GLN A 86 -7.38 -20.48 8.96
N TRP A 87 -7.35 -20.31 7.64
CA TRP A 87 -6.43 -19.37 6.99
C TRP A 87 -6.97 -17.96 7.03
N ARG A 88 -6.08 -17.01 7.23
CA ARG A 88 -6.41 -15.59 7.21
C ARG A 88 -5.86 -14.91 5.98
#